data_98478f0e0cf9c760afb82de44bd08e49
#
_entry.id   98478f0e0cf9c760afb82de44bd08e49
#
_cell.length_a   1.000
_cell.length_b   1.000
_cell.length_c   1.000
_cell.angle_alpha   90.00
_cell.angle_beta   90.00
_cell.angle_gamma   90.00
#
_symmetry.space_group_name_H-M   'P 1'
#
loop_
_entity.id
_entity.type
_entity.pdbx_description
1 polymer ?
#
loop_
_entity_poly.entity_id
_entity_poly.type
_entity_poly.pdbx_seq_one_letter_code
_entity_poly.pdbx_strand_id
1 'polypeptide(L)' 'LIKVLLFAQLAEQAGAQSIDIDDEKTTTDDIRQFLKETYNLQGTDRAMIAVNEVYRRGNSAVKSGDTVALIPPVSGG' A
#
# COMPACT_ATOMS: atom_id res chain seq x y z
N LEU A 1 -2.14 -10.27 10.69
CA LEU A 1 -1.88 -8.90 10.25
C LEU A 1 -1.26 -8.86 8.87
N ILE A 2 -1.60 -7.83 8.13
CA ILE A 2 -0.97 -7.53 6.85
C ILE A 2 -0.10 -6.30 7.09
N LYS A 3 1.18 -6.40 6.75
CA LYS A 3 2.09 -5.26 6.89
C LYS A 3 2.11 -4.49 5.58
N VAL A 4 1.87 -3.19 5.66
CA VAL A 4 1.93 -2.30 4.51
C VAL A 4 3.11 -1.37 4.67
N LEU A 5 4.04 -1.43 3.73
CA LEU A 5 5.22 -0.57 3.72
C LEU A 5 4.94 0.62 2.81
N LEU A 6 5.26 1.81 3.30
CA LEU A 6 5.07 3.05 2.56
C LEU A 6 6.42 3.67 2.27
N PHE A 7 6.55 4.26 1.08
CA PHE A 7 7.80 4.84 0.63
C PHE A 7 7.61 6.29 0.21
N ALA A 8 8.67 7.06 0.33
CA ALA A 8 8.75 8.45 -0.13
C ALA A 8 7.59 9.30 0.40
N GLN A 9 6.91 10.02 -0.48
CA GLN A 9 5.86 10.94 -0.06
C GLN A 9 4.67 10.24 0.60
N LEU A 10 4.45 8.96 0.33
CA LEU A 10 3.38 8.23 1.01
C LEU A 10 3.72 8.04 2.49
N ALA A 11 4.97 7.72 2.80
CA ALA A 11 5.42 7.59 4.18
C ALA A 11 5.35 8.95 4.89
N GLU A 12 5.74 10.01 4.19
CA GLU A 12 5.68 11.36 4.76
C GLU A 12 4.25 11.77 5.08
N GLN A 13 3.32 11.52 4.18
CA GLN A 13 1.91 11.86 4.39
C GLN A 13 1.31 11.07 5.55
N ALA A 14 1.66 9.81 5.66
CA ALA A 14 1.11 8.95 6.71
C ALA A 14 1.77 9.17 8.06
N GLY A 15 2.96 9.75 8.07
CA GLY A 15 3.75 9.88 9.29
C GLY A 15 4.30 8.57 9.79
N ALA A 16 4.40 7.57 8.90
CA ALA A 16 4.88 6.23 9.26
C ALA A 16 5.41 5.54 8.03
N GLN A 17 6.39 4.68 8.22
CA GLN A 17 6.97 3.88 7.14
C GLN A 17 6.24 2.56 6.96
N SER A 18 5.48 2.14 7.95
CA SER A 18 4.68 0.92 7.85
C SER A 18 3.38 1.08 8.63
N ILE A 19 2.37 0.36 8.16
CA ILE A 19 1.05 0.33 8.77
C ILE A 19 0.63 -1.13 8.82
N ASP A 20 0.06 -1.55 9.94
CA ASP A 20 -0.48 -2.90 10.07
C ASP A 20 -1.99 -2.85 9.85
N ILE A 21 -2.48 -3.76 9.02
CA ILE A 21 -3.90 -3.92 8.77
C ILE A 21 -4.34 -5.22 9.42
N ASP A 22 -5.35 -5.15 10.27
CA ASP A 22 -5.83 -6.30 11.00
C ASP A 22 -6.95 -7.01 10.23
N ASP A 23 -6.62 -7.47 9.04
CA ASP A 23 -7.51 -8.24 8.19
C ASP A 23 -6.88 -9.58 7.89
N GLU A 24 -7.71 -10.60 7.73
CA GLU A 24 -7.21 -11.91 7.32
C GLU A 24 -7.10 -12.01 5.81
N LYS A 25 -8.02 -11.36 5.10
CA LYS A 25 -8.05 -11.35 3.64
C LYS A 25 -8.50 -9.99 3.15
N THR A 26 -7.86 -9.52 2.09
CA THR A 26 -8.25 -8.28 1.44
C THR A 26 -7.74 -8.32 0.00
N THR A 27 -7.78 -7.21 -0.69
CA THR A 27 -7.23 -7.08 -2.03
C THR A 27 -6.38 -5.83 -2.10
N THR A 28 -5.54 -5.75 -3.14
CA THR A 28 -4.70 -4.58 -3.33
C THR A 28 -5.53 -3.32 -3.55
N ASP A 29 -6.66 -3.43 -4.25
CA ASP A 29 -7.54 -2.28 -4.45
C ASP A 29 -8.14 -1.80 -3.13
N ASP A 30 -8.56 -2.73 -2.28
CA ASP A 30 -9.10 -2.37 -0.97
C ASP A 30 -8.05 -1.73 -0.08
N ILE A 31 -6.81 -2.18 -0.16
CA ILE A 31 -5.71 -1.57 0.59
C ILE A 31 -5.49 -0.13 0.12
N ARG A 32 -5.47 0.12 -1.19
CA ARG A 32 -5.34 1.48 -1.72
C ARG A 32 -6.46 2.38 -1.20
N GLN A 33 -7.67 1.88 -1.22
CA GLN A 33 -8.84 2.64 -0.77
C GLN A 33 -8.78 2.90 0.74
N PHE A 34 -8.40 1.89 1.51
CA PHE A 34 -8.25 2.03 2.95
C PHE A 34 -7.23 3.12 3.32
N LEU A 35 -6.10 3.13 2.65
CA LEU A 35 -5.05 4.12 2.90
C LEU A 35 -5.53 5.52 2.52
N LYS A 36 -6.24 5.62 1.41
CA LYS A 36 -6.77 6.90 0.96
C LYS A 36 -7.78 7.46 1.95
N GLU A 37 -8.70 6.62 2.42
CA GLU A 37 -9.79 7.08 3.29
C GLU A 37 -9.37 7.24 4.74
N THR A 38 -8.57 6.31 5.26
CA THR A 38 -8.20 6.29 6.67
C THR A 38 -7.05 7.23 6.97
N TYR A 39 -6.07 7.30 6.08
CA TYR A 39 -4.88 8.12 6.28
C TYR A 39 -4.83 9.33 5.37
N ASN A 40 -5.86 9.51 4.55
CA ASN A 40 -5.98 10.66 3.64
C ASN A 40 -4.77 10.78 2.72
N LEU A 41 -4.24 9.65 2.27
CA LEU A 41 -3.07 9.65 1.39
C LEU A 41 -3.43 10.05 -0.03
N GLN A 42 -2.58 10.84 -0.64
CA GLN A 42 -2.71 11.26 -2.02
C GLN A 42 -1.84 10.36 -2.90
N GLY A 43 -2.37 9.92 -4.04
CA GLY A 43 -1.58 9.17 -5.01
C GLY A 43 -1.52 7.68 -4.79
N THR A 44 -2.37 7.12 -3.94
CA THR A 44 -2.39 5.68 -3.73
C THR A 44 -2.81 4.92 -4.99
N ASP A 45 -3.62 5.53 -5.82
CA ASP A 45 -4.07 4.92 -7.07
C ASP A 45 -2.99 4.88 -8.14
N ARG A 46 -1.96 5.72 -8.02
CA ARG A 46 -0.84 5.77 -8.97
C ARG A 46 0.37 5.00 -8.48
N ALA A 47 0.40 4.63 -7.22
CA ALA A 47 1.53 3.91 -6.66
C ALA A 47 1.59 2.50 -7.23
N MET A 48 2.80 2.02 -7.44
CA MET A 48 3.00 0.61 -7.73
C MET A 48 2.82 -0.17 -6.46
N ILE A 49 2.25 -1.36 -6.57
CA ILE A 49 2.04 -2.20 -5.41
C ILE A 49 2.75 -3.54 -5.61
N ALA A 50 3.44 -3.98 -4.57
CA ALA A 50 4.10 -5.28 -4.57
C ALA A 50 3.59 -6.07 -3.37
N VAL A 51 3.31 -7.34 -3.59
CA VAL A 51 2.91 -8.26 -2.54
C VAL A 51 4.02 -9.28 -2.39
N ASN A 52 4.62 -9.31 -1.20
CA ASN A 52 5.77 -10.18 -0.91
C ASN A 52 6.86 -10.04 -1.99
N GLU A 53 7.19 -8.78 -2.31
CA GLU A 53 8.25 -8.40 -3.23
C GLU A 53 7.95 -8.70 -4.70
N VAL A 54 6.69 -9.03 -5.02
CA VAL A 54 6.27 -9.28 -6.40
C VAL A 54 5.28 -8.20 -6.82
N TYR A 55 5.64 -7.46 -7.85
CA TYR A 55 4.75 -6.41 -8.37
C TYR A 55 3.47 -7.02 -8.91
N ARG A 56 2.36 -6.37 -8.58
CA ARG A 56 1.04 -6.82 -9.01
C ARG A 56 0.38 -5.75 -9.86
N ARG A 57 -0.16 -6.18 -10.99
CA ARG A 57 -0.98 -5.33 -11.85
C ARG A 57 -2.43 -5.73 -11.60
N GLY A 58 -3.30 -4.71 -11.57
CA GLY A 58 -4.70 -4.97 -11.32
C GLY A 58 -4.93 -5.38 -9.87
N ASN A 59 -6.12 -5.86 -9.61
CA ASN A 59 -6.52 -6.20 -8.25
C ASN A 59 -6.04 -7.61 -7.90
N SER A 60 -5.33 -7.74 -6.80
CA SER A 60 -4.75 -9.02 -6.37
C SER A 60 -5.14 -9.32 -4.94
N ALA A 61 -5.30 -10.60 -4.63
CA ALA A 61 -5.63 -11.05 -3.28
C ALA A 61 -4.45 -10.89 -2.35
N VAL A 62 -4.73 -10.50 -1.12
CA VAL A 62 -3.75 -10.35 -0.05
C VAL A 62 -4.30 -11.02 1.20
N LYS A 63 -3.46 -11.70 1.92
CA LYS A 63 -3.88 -12.41 3.13
C LYS A 63 -2.98 -12.07 4.31
N SER A 64 -3.43 -12.41 5.49
CA SER A 64 -2.65 -12.22 6.72
C SER A 64 -1.28 -12.89 6.59
N GLY A 65 -0.26 -12.20 7.04
CA GLY A 65 1.12 -12.66 6.91
C GLY A 65 1.83 -12.08 5.69
N ASP A 66 1.08 -11.52 4.74
CA ASP A 66 1.69 -10.89 3.57
C ASP A 66 2.24 -9.52 3.91
N THR A 67 3.26 -9.12 3.16
CA THR A 67 3.82 -7.78 3.22
C THR A 67 3.52 -7.08 1.90
N VAL A 68 2.91 -5.92 1.98
CA VAL A 68 2.51 -5.14 0.81
C VAL A 68 3.30 -3.85 0.81
N ALA A 69 3.90 -3.52 -0.32
CA ALA A 69 4.65 -2.27 -0.46
C ALA A 69 3.94 -1.38 -1.47
N LEU A 70 3.73 -0.12 -1.10
CA LEU A 70 3.24 0.90 -2.01
C LEU A 70 4.39 1.85 -2.34
N ILE A 71 4.74 1.89 -3.62
CA ILE A 71 5.87 2.65 -4.11
C ILE A 71 5.34 3.71 -5.07
N PRO A 72 5.39 5.00 -4.69
CA PRO A 72 4.89 6.04 -5.56
C PRO A 72 5.74 6.14 -6.82
N PRO A 73 5.17 6.62 -7.92
CA PRO A 73 5.95 6.81 -9.13
C PRO A 73 7.04 7.84 -8.89
N VAL A 74 8.17 7.64 -9.54
CA VAL A 74 9.26 8.61 -9.48
C VAL A 74 8.77 9.85 -10.24
N SER A 75 8.65 10.95 -9.52
CA SER A 75 8.34 12.20 -10.20
C SER A 75 9.56 12.52 -11.05
N GLY A 76 9.39 12.54 -12.34
CA GLY A 76 10.45 12.75 -13.29
C GLY A 76 11.02 14.15 -13.21
N GLY A 77 11.36 14.48 -12.13
CA GLY A 77 12.04 15.69 -11.74
C GLY A 77 12.36 16.74 -12.52
#